data_18c8cab6aaa5b229473d187ac40c36a4
#
_entry.id   18c8cab6aaa5b229473d187ac40c36a4
#
_cell.length_a   1.000
_cell.length_b   1.000
_cell.length_c   1.000
_cell.angle_alpha   90.00
_cell.angle_beta   90.00
_cell.angle_gamma   90.00
#
_symmetry.space_group_name_H-M   'P 1'
#
loop_
_entity.id
_entity.type
_entity.pdbx_description
1 polymer ?
#
loop_
_entity_poly.entity_id
_entity_poly.type
_entity_poly.pdbx_seq_one_letter_code
_entity_poly.pdbx_strand_id
1 'polypeptide(L)'
;MPEAAIDSACRVRIDVGLSAPALYVASLRGVDRMSDLFRYEIDVMADGGAGTDSDTLDLEALVGKPCHITFQSAFLDDLLGDVHSIHGFVTRIVQGDHEERFTNYRITVMPRVSKLTHRSACRIFQELDAKSIAETILKEHGFSSGTDFDFRLSEAPIPRPYCVQYRETDWDFLTRIMQEDGIFSFFVHDGEKEMIVYGSEYPVHPNLPGAAKVPFRARADAMTGIEAVNAISVGESLVSGAVKLREWNFEEPDLTGSSPLESEKDSTSGSPVALEIYDYPGQFSIAAPDGKTRANVRMEQVQGGKRVANGEANSPRFAAGHIFELSGHYRSDLDAKYVLVEVYHRIAAAGDAGHEDTVFGYHCEFVAQPREVQFRALPRGPKPRIPGVQTALVVGPKGEEIHTDDRGRVLLKFHWDRAPDREKPTAWVRVAQLWGSTDWGAFFLPRIDQEVIVAFEDGDPDRPLVVGTVSVSYTHLTLPTNREV
;
A
#
# COMPACT_ATOMS: atom_id res chain seq x y z
N MET A 1 -28.65 13.97 -28.18
CA MET A 1 -27.60 14.31 -27.24
C MET A 1 -26.54 15.06 -28.03
N PRO A 2 -25.94 16.17 -27.57
CA PRO A 2 -24.90 16.82 -28.35
C PRO A 2 -23.73 15.84 -28.47
N GLU A 3 -23.21 15.67 -29.67
CA GLU A 3 -21.96 14.98 -29.97
C GLU A 3 -20.89 15.55 -29.04
N ALA A 4 -20.33 14.72 -28.16
CA ALA A 4 -19.17 15.11 -27.37
C ALA A 4 -18.04 15.42 -28.33
N ALA A 5 -17.60 16.68 -28.36
CA ALA A 5 -16.41 17.05 -29.13
C ALA A 5 -15.26 16.18 -28.67
N ILE A 6 -14.57 15.54 -29.62
CA ILE A 6 -13.40 14.69 -29.37
C ILE A 6 -12.26 15.63 -28.98
N ASP A 7 -12.02 15.81 -27.65
CA ASP A 7 -11.00 16.72 -27.15
C ASP A 7 -9.57 16.19 -27.39
N SER A 8 -9.38 14.87 -27.54
CA SER A 8 -8.12 14.26 -27.98
C SER A 8 -8.42 12.90 -28.59
N ALA A 9 -7.81 12.62 -29.72
CA ALA A 9 -7.92 11.33 -30.36
C ALA A 9 -6.71 10.46 -29.99
N CYS A 10 -6.95 9.28 -29.46
CA CYS A 10 -5.93 8.25 -29.27
C CYS A 10 -6.41 6.91 -29.81
N ARG A 11 -5.48 6.05 -30.14
CA ARG A 11 -5.73 4.63 -30.40
C ARG A 11 -5.31 3.84 -29.19
N VAL A 12 -6.10 2.84 -28.83
CA VAL A 12 -5.81 1.95 -27.70
C VAL A 12 -5.75 0.53 -28.18
N ARG A 13 -4.66 -0.14 -27.91
CA ARG A 13 -4.47 -1.54 -28.18
C ARG A 13 -4.33 -2.32 -26.90
N ILE A 14 -4.85 -3.54 -26.90
CA ILE A 14 -4.68 -4.49 -25.80
C ILE A 14 -4.02 -5.75 -26.33
N ASP A 15 -2.99 -6.21 -25.66
CA ASP A 15 -2.34 -7.49 -25.91
C ASP A 15 -2.41 -8.35 -24.64
N VAL A 16 -3.02 -9.51 -24.76
CA VAL A 16 -3.14 -10.52 -23.68
C VAL A 16 -2.39 -11.81 -24.05
N GLY A 17 -1.51 -11.73 -25.05
CA GLY A 17 -0.72 -12.88 -25.52
C GLY A 17 -1.53 -13.94 -26.25
N LEU A 18 -2.66 -13.56 -26.86
CA LEU A 18 -3.46 -14.44 -27.71
C LEU A 18 -3.22 -14.13 -29.18
N SER A 19 -3.16 -15.17 -29.99
CA SER A 19 -3.03 -15.04 -31.45
C SER A 19 -4.39 -14.97 -32.17
N ALA A 20 -5.48 -15.34 -31.52
CA ALA A 20 -6.87 -15.29 -32.01
C ALA A 20 -7.85 -15.55 -30.86
N PRO A 21 -9.08 -15.01 -30.87
CA PRO A 21 -9.58 -14.03 -31.82
C PRO A 21 -8.98 -12.62 -31.60
N ALA A 22 -9.13 -11.74 -32.60
CA ALA A 22 -8.74 -10.34 -32.45
C ALA A 22 -9.62 -9.64 -31.41
N LEU A 23 -9.00 -8.89 -30.52
CA LEU A 23 -9.68 -8.12 -29.47
C LEU A 23 -9.70 -6.64 -29.85
N TYR A 24 -10.87 -6.06 -29.93
CA TYR A 24 -11.08 -4.65 -30.19
C TYR A 24 -11.54 -3.94 -28.92
N VAL A 25 -10.85 -2.88 -28.52
CA VAL A 25 -11.24 -2.09 -27.35
C VAL A 25 -12.52 -1.31 -27.67
N ALA A 26 -13.50 -1.36 -26.79
CA ALA A 26 -14.72 -0.55 -26.87
C ALA A 26 -14.68 0.62 -25.89
N SER A 27 -14.24 0.37 -24.67
CA SER A 27 -14.05 1.40 -23.67
C SER A 27 -12.97 1.00 -22.67
N LEU A 28 -12.40 2.00 -21.96
CA LEU A 28 -11.47 1.75 -20.86
C LEU A 28 -11.75 2.73 -19.72
N ARG A 29 -11.70 2.22 -18.51
CA ARG A 29 -11.67 3.02 -17.27
C ARG A 29 -10.49 2.55 -16.44
N GLY A 30 -9.67 3.50 -16.01
CA GLY A 30 -8.48 3.21 -15.21
C GLY A 30 -8.43 4.08 -13.96
N VAL A 31 -7.88 3.53 -12.90
CA VAL A 31 -7.53 4.26 -11.68
C VAL A 31 -6.11 3.92 -11.34
N ASP A 32 -5.28 4.93 -11.22
CA ASP A 32 -3.90 4.85 -10.79
C ASP A 32 -3.72 5.76 -9.58
N ARG A 33 -3.12 5.26 -8.49
CA ARG A 33 -2.92 5.99 -7.24
C ARG A 33 -1.59 5.68 -6.60
N MET A 34 -0.99 6.67 -6.02
CA MET A 34 0.18 6.45 -5.16
C MET A 34 -0.21 5.61 -3.93
N SER A 35 0.68 4.70 -3.57
CA SER A 35 0.53 3.77 -2.44
C SER A 35 -0.72 2.89 -2.53
N ASP A 36 -1.20 2.63 -3.74
CA ASP A 36 -2.29 1.72 -4.05
C ASP A 36 -1.97 0.88 -5.29
N LEU A 37 -2.79 -0.14 -5.54
CA LEU A 37 -2.75 -0.94 -6.76
C LEU A 37 -3.54 -0.20 -7.84
N PHE A 38 -2.94 -0.04 -9.02
CA PHE A 38 -3.72 0.43 -10.16
C PHE A 38 -4.73 -0.62 -10.61
N ARG A 39 -5.83 -0.15 -11.21
CA ARG A 39 -6.86 -1.01 -11.76
C ARG A 39 -7.42 -0.44 -13.04
N TYR A 40 -7.37 -1.21 -14.10
CA TYR A 40 -7.98 -0.88 -15.38
C TYR A 40 -9.08 -1.88 -15.71
N GLU A 41 -10.24 -1.37 -16.08
CA GLU A 41 -11.37 -2.13 -16.59
C GLU A 41 -11.55 -1.79 -18.07
N ILE A 42 -11.47 -2.81 -18.91
CA ILE A 42 -11.46 -2.67 -20.36
C ILE A 42 -12.62 -3.48 -20.91
N ASP A 43 -13.54 -2.82 -21.58
CA ASP A 43 -14.57 -3.48 -22.37
C ASP A 43 -13.97 -3.75 -23.76
N VAL A 44 -13.95 -5.02 -24.16
CA VAL A 44 -13.41 -5.46 -25.44
C VAL A 44 -14.45 -6.29 -26.19
N MET A 45 -14.38 -6.25 -27.51
CA MET A 45 -15.14 -7.08 -28.42
C MET A 45 -14.22 -8.07 -29.10
N ALA A 46 -14.53 -9.35 -29.03
CA ALA A 46 -13.85 -10.39 -29.76
C ALA A 46 -14.62 -10.74 -31.03
N ASP A 47 -13.93 -10.72 -32.17
CA ASP A 47 -14.54 -11.11 -33.46
C ASP A 47 -14.60 -12.64 -33.56
N GLY A 48 -15.78 -13.18 -33.38
CA GLY A 48 -16.02 -14.62 -33.39
C GLY A 48 -16.27 -15.23 -34.76
N GLY A 49 -16.18 -14.47 -35.88
CA GLY A 49 -16.51 -14.98 -37.21
C GLY A 49 -17.97 -15.47 -37.30
N ALA A 50 -18.47 -15.72 -38.47
CA ALA A 50 -19.84 -16.22 -38.61
C ALA A 50 -19.92 -17.73 -38.28
N GLY A 51 -20.23 -18.07 -37.04
CA GLY A 51 -20.90 -19.35 -36.75
C GLY A 51 -20.04 -20.55 -36.33
N THR A 52 -18.91 -20.36 -35.64
CA THR A 52 -18.15 -21.47 -35.04
C THR A 52 -17.97 -21.32 -33.52
N ASP A 53 -18.31 -22.38 -32.78
CA ASP A 53 -18.09 -22.48 -31.31
C ASP A 53 -16.62 -22.34 -30.90
N SER A 54 -15.69 -22.24 -31.87
CA SER A 54 -14.25 -22.16 -31.65
C SER A 54 -13.73 -20.77 -31.28
N ASP A 55 -14.57 -19.75 -31.31
CA ASP A 55 -14.16 -18.36 -31.23
C ASP A 55 -14.45 -17.69 -29.83
N THR A 56 -14.81 -18.49 -28.84
CA THR A 56 -14.92 -18.03 -27.46
C THR A 56 -13.57 -18.04 -26.77
N LEU A 57 -13.28 -16.96 -26.03
CA LEU A 57 -12.06 -16.90 -25.22
C LEU A 57 -12.09 -17.94 -24.10
N ASP A 58 -11.00 -18.65 -23.93
CA ASP A 58 -10.80 -19.50 -22.76
C ASP A 58 -10.54 -18.58 -21.54
N LEU A 59 -11.61 -18.36 -20.76
CA LEU A 59 -11.57 -17.43 -19.62
C LEU A 59 -10.59 -17.89 -18.53
N GLU A 60 -10.49 -19.20 -18.28
CA GLU A 60 -9.61 -19.76 -17.27
C GLU A 60 -8.14 -19.59 -17.68
N ALA A 61 -7.84 -19.83 -18.94
CA ALA A 61 -6.49 -19.71 -19.47
C ALA A 61 -5.98 -18.25 -19.50
N LEU A 62 -6.89 -17.27 -19.54
CA LEU A 62 -6.54 -15.85 -19.58
C LEU A 62 -6.26 -15.25 -18.20
N VAL A 63 -6.92 -15.72 -17.16
CA VAL A 63 -6.68 -15.21 -15.80
C VAL A 63 -5.23 -15.50 -15.37
N GLY A 64 -4.52 -14.46 -14.94
CA GLY A 64 -3.11 -14.54 -14.57
C GLY A 64 -2.13 -14.37 -15.73
N LYS A 65 -2.60 -14.18 -16.97
CA LYS A 65 -1.74 -13.85 -18.11
C LYS A 65 -1.32 -12.39 -18.10
N PRO A 66 -0.11 -12.08 -18.61
CA PRO A 66 0.30 -10.70 -18.86
C PRO A 66 -0.70 -9.98 -19.74
N CYS A 67 -0.90 -8.70 -19.49
CA CYS A 67 -1.72 -7.82 -20.30
C CYS A 67 -1.01 -6.50 -20.51
N HIS A 68 -0.90 -6.07 -21.76
CA HIS A 68 -0.30 -4.81 -22.14
C HIS A 68 -1.37 -3.92 -22.75
N ILE A 69 -1.49 -2.70 -22.28
CA ILE A 69 -2.39 -1.68 -22.79
C ILE A 69 -1.50 -0.58 -23.37
N THR A 70 -1.63 -0.29 -24.65
CA THR A 70 -0.82 0.71 -25.33
C THR A 70 -1.69 1.85 -25.81
N PHE A 71 -1.29 3.07 -25.47
CA PHE A 71 -1.90 4.31 -25.94
C PHE A 71 -1.03 4.90 -27.05
N GLN A 72 -1.61 5.09 -28.22
CA GLN A 72 -0.96 5.70 -29.38
C GLN A 72 -1.64 7.00 -29.72
N SER A 73 -0.89 8.05 -30.07
CA SER A 73 -1.47 9.28 -30.58
C SER A 73 -2.11 9.04 -31.95
N ALA A 74 -3.32 9.47 -32.15
CA ALA A 74 -3.98 9.39 -33.48
C ALA A 74 -3.50 10.48 -34.45
N PHE A 75 -2.76 11.49 -33.98
CA PHE A 75 -2.35 12.66 -34.77
C PHE A 75 -0.86 12.71 -35.14
N LEU A 76 -0.05 11.81 -34.57
CA LEU A 76 1.41 11.82 -34.70
C LEU A 76 1.94 10.43 -35.09
N ASP A 77 1.26 9.78 -36.02
CA ASP A 77 1.49 8.38 -36.43
C ASP A 77 2.97 8.04 -36.77
N ASP A 78 3.80 9.01 -37.14
CA ASP A 78 5.15 8.73 -37.63
C ASP A 78 6.30 9.21 -36.72
N LEU A 79 6.05 9.98 -35.67
CA LEU A 79 7.14 10.66 -34.94
C LEU A 79 7.31 10.26 -33.47
N LEU A 80 6.30 9.72 -32.79
CA LEU A 80 6.37 9.48 -31.33
C LEU A 80 6.17 8.03 -30.91
N GLY A 81 5.76 7.11 -31.77
CA GLY A 81 5.51 5.71 -31.39
C GLY A 81 4.43 5.59 -30.29
N ASP A 82 4.59 4.65 -29.40
CA ASP A 82 3.74 4.45 -28.25
C ASP A 82 3.91 5.59 -27.24
N VAL A 83 2.83 6.32 -26.97
CA VAL A 83 2.85 7.48 -26.08
C VAL A 83 2.95 7.06 -24.62
N HIS A 84 2.27 5.98 -24.27
CA HIS A 84 2.26 5.40 -22.94
C HIS A 84 1.83 3.93 -23.01
N SER A 85 2.43 3.09 -22.18
CA SER A 85 2.08 1.69 -22.06
C SER A 85 1.86 1.33 -20.60
N ILE A 86 0.83 0.54 -20.33
CA ILE A 86 0.54 -0.01 -19.02
C ILE A 86 0.71 -1.52 -19.09
N HIS A 87 1.57 -2.01 -18.22
CA HIS A 87 1.85 -3.43 -18.07
C HIS A 87 1.19 -3.93 -16.80
N GLY A 88 0.55 -5.07 -16.87
CA GLY A 88 -0.09 -5.71 -15.73
C GLY A 88 -0.44 -7.14 -16.08
N PHE A 89 -1.40 -7.70 -15.39
CA PHE A 89 -1.95 -9.02 -15.72
C PHE A 89 -3.46 -9.05 -15.54
N VAL A 90 -4.11 -9.98 -16.23
CA VAL A 90 -5.54 -10.19 -16.16
C VAL A 90 -5.90 -10.78 -14.81
N THR A 91 -6.61 -10.05 -13.97
CA THR A 91 -7.10 -10.54 -12.66
C THR A 91 -8.50 -11.07 -12.72
N ARG A 92 -9.29 -10.58 -13.68
CA ARG A 92 -10.67 -10.99 -13.90
C ARG A 92 -11.05 -10.80 -15.35
N ILE A 93 -11.83 -11.72 -15.88
CA ILE A 93 -12.50 -11.60 -17.17
C ILE A 93 -13.95 -12.03 -17.02
N VAL A 94 -14.85 -11.28 -17.65
CA VAL A 94 -16.28 -11.57 -17.66
C VAL A 94 -16.77 -11.54 -19.11
N GLN A 95 -17.38 -12.62 -19.55
CA GLN A 95 -18.09 -12.62 -20.84
C GLN A 95 -19.44 -11.96 -20.67
N GLY A 96 -19.75 -11.04 -21.56
CA GLY A 96 -21.02 -10.37 -21.68
C GLY A 96 -21.86 -10.95 -22.82
N ASP A 97 -22.66 -10.10 -23.42
CA ASP A 97 -23.58 -10.49 -24.50
C ASP A 97 -22.83 -10.75 -25.82
N HIS A 98 -23.43 -11.59 -26.66
CA HIS A 98 -22.97 -11.82 -28.01
C HIS A 98 -23.96 -11.09 -28.96
N GLU A 99 -23.43 -10.18 -29.76
CA GLU A 99 -24.20 -9.41 -30.71
C GLU A 99 -23.62 -9.62 -32.12
N GLU A 100 -24.46 -10.12 -33.03
CA GLU A 100 -24.13 -10.38 -34.44
C GLU A 100 -22.85 -11.22 -34.63
N ARG A 101 -21.71 -10.58 -34.69
CA ARG A 101 -20.39 -11.12 -34.95
C ARG A 101 -19.49 -11.07 -33.74
N PHE A 102 -19.78 -10.18 -32.77
CA PHE A 102 -18.91 -9.89 -31.66
C PHE A 102 -19.42 -10.47 -30.34
N THR A 103 -18.49 -11.00 -29.56
CA THR A 103 -18.74 -11.32 -28.14
C THR A 103 -18.07 -10.27 -27.27
N ASN A 104 -18.85 -9.69 -26.37
CA ASN A 104 -18.35 -8.66 -25.44
C ASN A 104 -17.69 -9.30 -24.25
N TYR A 105 -16.53 -8.77 -23.85
CA TYR A 105 -15.83 -9.17 -22.64
C TYR A 105 -15.42 -7.94 -21.84
N ARG A 106 -15.42 -8.08 -20.52
CA ARG A 106 -14.81 -7.10 -19.59
C ARG A 106 -13.60 -7.71 -18.95
N ILE A 107 -12.44 -7.11 -19.17
CA ILE A 107 -11.14 -7.52 -18.65
C ILE A 107 -10.72 -6.55 -17.55
N THR A 108 -10.35 -7.08 -16.38
CA THR A 108 -9.76 -6.28 -15.32
C THR A 108 -8.26 -6.56 -15.27
N VAL A 109 -7.47 -5.51 -15.40
CA VAL A 109 -6.01 -5.54 -15.36
C VAL A 109 -5.51 -4.84 -14.11
N MET A 110 -4.61 -5.50 -13.39
CA MET A 110 -3.96 -4.99 -12.17
C MET A 110 -2.47 -5.31 -12.20
N PRO A 111 -1.64 -4.67 -11.35
CA PRO A 111 -0.22 -5.03 -11.27
C PRO A 111 -0.04 -6.44 -10.73
N ARG A 112 1.05 -7.12 -11.10
CA ARG A 112 1.35 -8.50 -10.65
C ARG A 112 1.44 -8.61 -9.12
N VAL A 113 1.87 -7.55 -8.45
CA VAL A 113 1.94 -7.50 -6.97
C VAL A 113 0.56 -7.57 -6.31
N SER A 114 -0.55 -7.40 -7.05
CA SER A 114 -1.91 -7.63 -6.53
C SER A 114 -2.15 -9.07 -6.05
N LYS A 115 -1.31 -10.04 -6.44
CA LYS A 115 -1.32 -11.41 -5.87
C LYS A 115 -1.21 -11.42 -4.35
N LEU A 116 -0.55 -10.41 -3.76
CA LEU A 116 -0.40 -10.27 -2.32
C LEU A 116 -1.74 -10.05 -1.61
N THR A 117 -2.79 -9.60 -2.31
CA THR A 117 -4.14 -9.45 -1.74
C THR A 117 -4.86 -10.78 -1.53
N HIS A 118 -4.35 -11.86 -2.11
CA HIS A 118 -4.96 -13.18 -2.06
C HIS A 118 -4.31 -14.13 -1.05
N ARG A 119 -3.25 -13.71 -0.36
CA ARG A 119 -2.63 -14.46 0.73
C ARG A 119 -2.75 -13.70 2.04
N SER A 120 -3.42 -14.30 3.04
CA SER A 120 -3.48 -13.81 4.41
C SER A 120 -2.64 -14.69 5.32
N ALA A 121 -1.97 -14.07 6.29
CA ALA A 121 -1.10 -14.79 7.21
C ALA A 121 -1.24 -14.28 8.65
N CYS A 122 -0.74 -15.15 9.59
CA CYS A 122 -0.39 -14.76 10.94
C CYS A 122 1.06 -15.19 11.13
N ARG A 123 1.98 -14.23 11.26
CA ARG A 123 3.42 -14.48 11.41
C ARG A 123 4.12 -13.32 12.10
N ILE A 124 5.27 -13.61 12.62
CA ILE A 124 6.07 -12.70 13.44
C ILE A 124 7.36 -12.38 12.72
N PHE A 125 7.71 -11.11 12.69
CA PHE A 125 9.01 -10.60 12.25
C PHE A 125 9.71 -9.95 13.43
N GLN A 126 11.01 -10.18 13.59
CA GLN A 126 11.80 -9.65 14.69
C GLN A 126 13.08 -9.03 14.17
N GLU A 127 13.48 -7.92 14.80
CA GLU A 127 14.72 -7.18 14.48
C GLU A 127 14.86 -6.84 12.97
N LEU A 128 13.72 -6.62 12.29
CA LEU A 128 13.67 -6.28 10.88
C LEU A 128 12.98 -4.93 10.67
N ASP A 129 13.54 -4.15 9.76
CA ASP A 129 12.90 -2.93 9.27
C ASP A 129 11.82 -3.24 8.22
N ALA A 130 10.97 -2.23 7.92
CA ALA A 130 9.88 -2.39 6.98
C ALA A 130 10.33 -2.80 5.57
N LYS A 131 11.49 -2.31 5.10
CA LYS A 131 12.07 -2.70 3.81
C LYS A 131 12.44 -4.18 3.80
N SER A 132 13.16 -4.65 4.80
CA SER A 132 13.60 -6.05 4.92
C SER A 132 12.41 -7.02 5.01
N ILE A 133 11.36 -6.63 5.74
CA ILE A 133 10.11 -7.39 5.80
C ILE A 133 9.46 -7.44 4.42
N ALA A 134 9.34 -6.31 3.73
CA ALA A 134 8.75 -6.25 2.41
C ALA A 134 9.53 -7.07 1.38
N GLU A 135 10.87 -6.97 1.37
CA GLU A 135 11.71 -7.77 0.49
C GLU A 135 11.51 -9.27 0.72
N THR A 136 11.36 -9.69 1.97
CA THR A 136 11.10 -11.09 2.31
C THR A 136 9.78 -11.55 1.71
N ILE A 137 8.71 -10.79 1.91
CA ILE A 137 7.38 -11.13 1.40
C ILE A 137 7.32 -11.10 -0.12
N LEU A 138 7.89 -10.06 -0.75
CA LEU A 138 7.92 -9.96 -2.20
C LEU A 138 8.69 -11.12 -2.84
N LYS A 139 9.85 -11.50 -2.27
CA LYS A 139 10.64 -12.66 -2.74
C LYS A 139 9.90 -13.98 -2.57
N GLU A 140 9.13 -14.17 -1.49
CA GLU A 140 8.26 -15.34 -1.31
C GLU A 140 7.21 -15.49 -2.42
N HIS A 141 6.76 -14.37 -2.99
CA HIS A 141 5.85 -14.34 -4.13
C HIS A 141 6.54 -14.40 -5.49
N GLY A 142 7.87 -14.57 -5.51
CA GLY A 142 8.67 -14.72 -6.73
C GLY A 142 9.04 -13.40 -7.41
N PHE A 143 8.94 -12.25 -6.71
CA PHE A 143 9.39 -10.97 -7.22
C PHE A 143 10.88 -10.74 -6.97
N SER A 144 11.54 -10.08 -7.92
CA SER A 144 12.98 -9.80 -7.92
C SER A 144 13.25 -8.31 -7.73
N SER A 145 14.19 -8.00 -6.84
CA SER A 145 14.66 -6.62 -6.63
C SER A 145 15.34 -6.07 -7.87
N GLY A 146 15.12 -4.81 -8.15
CA GLY A 146 15.67 -4.09 -9.32
C GLY A 146 14.96 -4.39 -10.65
N THR A 147 14.04 -5.36 -10.66
CA THR A 147 13.28 -5.73 -11.86
C THR A 147 11.77 -5.60 -11.64
N ASP A 148 11.27 -6.11 -10.53
CA ASP A 148 9.83 -6.12 -10.20
C ASP A 148 9.50 -5.12 -9.10
N PHE A 149 10.48 -4.82 -8.24
CA PHE A 149 10.37 -3.80 -7.21
C PHE A 149 11.72 -3.11 -6.95
N ASP A 150 11.68 -1.85 -6.52
CA ASP A 150 12.87 -1.07 -6.18
C ASP A 150 12.60 -0.18 -4.96
N PHE A 151 13.61 -0.10 -4.06
CA PHE A 151 13.56 0.75 -2.87
C PHE A 151 14.52 1.94 -3.04
N ARG A 152 13.97 3.14 -3.18
CA ARG A 152 14.67 4.41 -3.32
C ARG A 152 14.47 5.25 -2.08
N LEU A 153 15.02 4.80 -0.98
CA LEU A 153 14.88 5.44 0.34
C LEU A 153 16.08 6.36 0.60
N SER A 154 15.83 7.53 1.17
CA SER A 154 16.88 8.47 1.59
C SER A 154 17.65 7.97 2.80
N GLU A 155 16.94 7.32 3.72
CA GLU A 155 17.48 6.72 4.93
C GLU A 155 16.93 5.30 5.10
N ALA A 156 17.70 4.45 5.77
CA ALA A 156 17.24 3.11 6.12
C ALA A 156 16.14 3.20 7.19
N PRO A 157 15.02 2.49 7.02
CA PRO A 157 13.99 2.41 8.06
C PRO A 157 14.56 1.79 9.35
N ILE A 158 13.96 2.15 10.47
CA ILE A 158 14.41 1.69 11.79
C ILE A 158 13.94 0.25 12.01
N PRO A 159 14.84 -0.68 12.41
CA PRO A 159 14.43 -2.05 12.72
C PRO A 159 13.40 -2.09 13.85
N ARG A 160 12.36 -2.89 13.65
CA ARG A 160 11.31 -3.14 14.63
C ARG A 160 11.70 -4.35 15.48
N PRO A 161 11.80 -4.21 16.81
CA PRO A 161 12.12 -5.37 17.67
C PRO A 161 11.11 -6.51 17.47
N TYR A 162 9.84 -6.15 17.26
CA TYR A 162 8.74 -7.10 17.09
C TYR A 162 7.66 -6.50 16.19
N CYS A 163 7.22 -7.25 15.19
CA CYS A 163 6.19 -6.82 14.23
C CYS A 163 5.36 -8.04 13.81
N VAL A 164 4.05 -7.98 14.00
CA VAL A 164 3.14 -9.08 13.72
C VAL A 164 2.25 -8.75 12.54
N GLN A 165 2.24 -9.64 11.56
CA GLN A 165 1.14 -9.72 10.60
C GLN A 165 0.04 -10.56 11.25
N TYR A 166 -1.15 -9.99 11.46
CA TYR A 166 -2.24 -10.69 12.13
C TYR A 166 -3.53 -10.62 11.33
N ARG A 167 -3.91 -11.74 10.68
CA ARG A 167 -5.15 -11.87 9.88
C ARG A 167 -5.31 -10.80 8.81
N GLU A 168 -4.21 -10.26 8.33
CA GLU A 168 -4.18 -9.30 7.21
C GLU A 168 -3.67 -9.99 5.95
N THR A 169 -4.02 -9.45 4.78
CA THR A 169 -3.37 -9.86 3.55
C THR A 169 -1.91 -9.39 3.54
N ASP A 170 -1.07 -10.03 2.74
CA ASP A 170 0.31 -9.58 2.61
C ASP A 170 0.38 -8.13 2.10
N TRP A 171 -0.52 -7.76 1.19
CA TRP A 171 -0.60 -6.40 0.67
C TRP A 171 -0.98 -5.38 1.75
N ASP A 172 -2.03 -5.65 2.54
CA ASP A 172 -2.48 -4.75 3.60
C ASP A 172 -1.39 -4.58 4.67
N PHE A 173 -0.74 -5.70 5.04
CA PHE A 173 0.37 -5.66 5.99
C PHE A 173 1.54 -4.81 5.49
N LEU A 174 2.01 -5.05 4.26
CA LEU A 174 3.10 -4.26 3.68
C LEU A 174 2.73 -2.78 3.56
N THR A 175 1.53 -2.49 3.06
CA THR A 175 1.05 -1.12 2.93
C THR A 175 1.02 -0.41 4.28
N ARG A 176 0.55 -1.08 5.32
CA ARG A 176 0.49 -0.54 6.68
C ARG A 176 1.88 -0.19 7.22
N ILE A 177 2.82 -1.13 7.21
CA ILE A 177 4.16 -0.90 7.77
C ILE A 177 4.95 0.14 6.97
N MET A 178 4.75 0.22 5.65
CA MET A 178 5.33 1.26 4.82
C MET A 178 4.76 2.64 5.16
N GLN A 179 3.45 2.76 5.31
CA GLN A 179 2.79 4.01 5.67
C GLN A 179 3.17 4.49 7.08
N GLU A 180 3.37 3.59 8.03
CA GLU A 180 3.86 3.89 9.36
C GLU A 180 5.27 4.52 9.33
N ASP A 181 6.12 4.07 8.42
CA ASP A 181 7.50 4.58 8.24
C ASP A 181 7.58 5.71 7.19
N GLY A 182 6.42 6.18 6.69
CA GLY A 182 6.36 7.27 5.71
C GLY A 182 6.81 6.90 4.30
N ILE A 183 6.91 5.61 4.01
CA ILE A 183 7.28 5.11 2.70
C ILE A 183 6.03 5.03 1.82
N PHE A 184 6.08 5.66 0.66
CA PHE A 184 5.05 5.60 -0.36
C PHE A 184 5.48 4.70 -1.52
N SER A 185 4.53 4.34 -2.37
CA SER A 185 4.83 3.57 -3.58
C SER A 185 4.08 4.11 -4.80
N PHE A 186 4.60 3.81 -5.98
CA PHE A 186 3.98 4.06 -7.26
C PHE A 186 4.52 3.08 -8.30
N PHE A 187 3.88 3.01 -9.46
CA PHE A 187 4.28 2.11 -10.53
C PHE A 187 5.02 2.86 -11.63
N VAL A 188 6.05 2.22 -12.16
CA VAL A 188 6.76 2.65 -13.36
C VAL A 188 6.59 1.54 -14.40
N HIS A 189 6.18 1.93 -15.60
CA HIS A 189 6.06 1.04 -16.74
C HIS A 189 7.21 1.31 -17.69
N ASP A 190 8.20 0.42 -17.68
CA ASP A 190 9.38 0.53 -18.55
C ASP A 190 9.63 -0.80 -19.26
N GLY A 191 9.84 -0.72 -20.59
CA GLY A 191 10.01 -1.90 -21.40
C GLY A 191 8.74 -2.77 -21.47
N GLU A 192 8.81 -3.99 -20.96
CA GLU A 192 7.76 -4.99 -21.05
C GLU A 192 7.07 -5.29 -19.70
N LYS A 193 7.41 -4.56 -18.65
CA LYS A 193 6.96 -4.85 -17.27
C LYS A 193 6.59 -3.60 -16.48
N GLU A 194 5.73 -3.80 -15.51
CA GLU A 194 5.56 -2.86 -14.42
C GLU A 194 6.55 -3.15 -13.29
N MET A 195 7.05 -2.09 -12.67
CA MET A 195 7.88 -2.14 -11.48
C MET A 195 7.25 -1.27 -10.39
N ILE A 196 7.06 -1.81 -9.19
CA ILE A 196 6.67 -1.01 -8.04
C ILE A 196 7.90 -0.36 -7.41
N VAL A 197 7.86 0.96 -7.28
CA VAL A 197 8.92 1.76 -6.66
C VAL A 197 8.45 2.22 -5.29
N TYR A 198 9.24 1.94 -4.27
CA TYR A 198 9.05 2.43 -2.90
C TYR A 198 9.99 3.61 -2.65
N GLY A 199 9.43 4.74 -2.25
CA GLY A 199 10.18 5.97 -2.01
C GLY A 199 9.88 6.57 -0.65
N SER A 200 10.82 7.33 -0.10
CA SER A 200 10.65 8.06 1.17
C SER A 200 10.70 9.56 1.01
N GLU A 201 11.23 10.05 -0.11
CA GLU A 201 11.39 11.48 -0.35
C GLU A 201 11.11 11.86 -1.81
N TYR A 202 10.90 13.12 -1.99
CA TYR A 202 10.54 13.79 -3.22
C TYR A 202 11.42 13.48 -4.45
N PRO A 203 12.77 13.40 -4.38
CA PRO A 203 13.60 13.19 -5.57
C PRO A 203 13.37 11.87 -6.33
N VAL A 204 12.59 10.97 -5.72
CA VAL A 204 12.28 9.64 -6.30
C VAL A 204 11.31 9.72 -7.47
N HIS A 205 10.49 10.78 -7.53
CA HIS A 205 9.45 10.93 -8.56
C HIS A 205 10.05 11.23 -9.93
N PRO A 206 9.81 10.38 -10.95
CA PRO A 206 10.24 10.67 -12.32
C PRO A 206 9.38 11.78 -12.95
N ASN A 207 9.92 12.44 -13.94
CA ASN A 207 9.10 13.28 -14.81
C ASN A 207 8.19 12.40 -15.67
N LEU A 208 7.11 12.99 -16.20
CA LEU A 208 6.32 12.34 -17.25
C LEU A 208 7.24 11.87 -18.40
N PRO A 209 6.94 10.70 -18.98
CA PRO A 209 7.66 10.24 -20.17
C PRO A 209 7.63 11.32 -21.29
N GLY A 210 8.72 11.55 -21.97
CA GLY A 210 8.83 12.60 -22.98
C GLY A 210 8.94 14.01 -22.35
N ALA A 211 8.06 14.94 -22.75
CA ALA A 211 8.08 16.31 -22.22
C ALA A 211 7.32 16.41 -20.91
N ALA A 212 7.98 16.80 -19.82
CA ALA A 212 7.34 17.02 -18.52
C ALA A 212 6.42 18.26 -18.51
N LYS A 213 6.63 19.19 -19.45
CA LYS A 213 5.87 20.45 -19.55
C LYS A 213 4.59 20.22 -20.31
N VAL A 214 3.45 20.48 -19.65
CA VAL A 214 2.11 20.34 -20.21
C VAL A 214 1.43 21.72 -20.21
N PRO A 215 0.99 22.22 -21.37
CA PRO A 215 0.34 23.52 -21.44
C PRO A 215 -1.09 23.48 -20.83
N PHE A 216 -1.50 24.60 -20.24
CA PHE A 216 -2.90 24.82 -19.91
C PHE A 216 -3.66 25.28 -21.14
N ARG A 217 -4.79 24.69 -21.43
CA ARG A 217 -5.75 25.13 -22.45
C ARG A 217 -7.16 24.91 -21.94
N ALA A 218 -7.89 25.99 -21.73
CA ALA A 218 -9.31 25.88 -21.33
C ALA A 218 -10.09 25.07 -22.37
N ARG A 219 -11.13 24.33 -21.94
CA ARG A 219 -11.95 23.50 -22.83
C ARG A 219 -12.48 24.25 -24.06
N ALA A 220 -12.80 25.55 -23.89
CA ALA A 220 -13.26 26.38 -25.00
C ALA A 220 -12.20 26.60 -26.09
N ASP A 221 -10.92 26.50 -25.74
CA ASP A 221 -9.76 26.70 -26.61
C ASP A 221 -9.07 25.38 -26.99
N ALA A 222 -9.67 24.24 -26.62
CA ALA A 222 -9.12 22.93 -26.90
C ALA A 222 -9.08 22.68 -28.41
N MET A 223 -7.90 22.68 -28.96
CA MET A 223 -7.67 22.23 -30.33
C MET A 223 -7.50 20.73 -30.32
N THR A 224 -8.21 20.05 -31.21
CA THR A 224 -8.05 18.59 -31.43
C THR A 224 -6.57 18.27 -31.68
N GLY A 225 -6.04 17.32 -30.92
CA GLY A 225 -4.70 16.78 -31.13
C GLY A 225 -3.57 17.44 -30.33
N ILE A 226 -3.84 18.41 -29.45
CA ILE A 226 -2.80 18.99 -28.59
C ILE A 226 -3.03 18.50 -27.15
N GLU A 227 -2.00 17.90 -26.59
CA GLU A 227 -1.97 17.51 -25.19
C GLU A 227 -1.97 18.74 -24.27
N ALA A 228 -2.90 18.77 -23.31
CA ALA A 228 -3.09 19.90 -22.42
C ALA A 228 -3.76 19.51 -21.09
N VAL A 229 -3.56 20.34 -20.08
CA VAL A 229 -4.44 20.42 -18.91
C VAL A 229 -5.61 21.34 -19.26
N ASN A 230 -6.84 20.82 -19.19
CA ASN A 230 -8.05 21.52 -19.63
C ASN A 230 -8.74 22.27 -18.49
N ALA A 231 -8.57 21.78 -17.27
CA ALA A 231 -9.03 22.44 -16.05
C ALA A 231 -8.08 22.13 -14.91
N ILE A 232 -7.87 23.11 -14.04
CA ILE A 232 -7.16 22.92 -12.77
C ILE A 232 -7.75 23.84 -11.72
N SER A 233 -7.97 23.33 -10.53
CA SER A 233 -8.37 24.06 -9.35
C SER A 233 -7.45 23.70 -8.21
N VAL A 234 -6.96 24.70 -7.48
CA VAL A 234 -6.11 24.50 -6.29
C VAL A 234 -6.90 24.93 -5.07
N GLY A 235 -7.12 23.98 -4.17
CA GLY A 235 -7.78 24.22 -2.89
C GLY A 235 -6.78 24.24 -1.75
N GLU A 236 -7.09 25.05 -0.72
CA GLU A 236 -6.40 24.98 0.57
C GLU A 236 -7.40 24.62 1.66
N SER A 237 -7.01 23.71 2.53
CA SER A 237 -7.83 23.19 3.61
C SER A 237 -7.19 23.49 4.96
N LEU A 238 -8.02 23.70 5.97
CA LEU A 238 -7.57 23.76 7.35
C LEU A 238 -7.17 22.36 7.80
N VAL A 239 -5.93 22.22 8.27
CA VAL A 239 -5.38 20.97 8.79
C VAL A 239 -4.74 21.21 10.16
N SER A 240 -4.49 20.13 10.90
CA SER A 240 -3.80 20.22 12.20
C SER A 240 -2.40 20.80 12.04
N GLY A 241 -2.02 21.67 12.97
CA GLY A 241 -0.74 22.38 12.96
C GLY A 241 0.33 21.70 13.85
N ALA A 242 -0.06 20.79 14.73
CA ALA A 242 0.83 20.12 15.65
C ALA A 242 0.49 18.63 15.75
N VAL A 243 1.52 17.78 15.88
CA VAL A 243 1.38 16.37 16.20
C VAL A 243 2.24 16.07 17.42
N LYS A 244 1.63 15.44 18.40
CA LYS A 244 2.29 15.04 19.63
C LYS A 244 2.04 13.55 19.86
N LEU A 245 3.11 12.76 19.84
CA LEU A 245 3.08 11.33 20.11
C LEU A 245 3.69 11.06 21.48
N ARG A 246 3.03 10.21 22.25
CA ARG A 246 3.51 9.80 23.57
C ARG A 246 3.65 8.29 23.65
N GLU A 247 4.75 7.81 24.22
CA GLU A 247 5.00 6.39 24.43
C GLU A 247 5.39 6.11 25.87
N TRP A 248 5.11 4.90 26.34
CA TRP A 248 5.52 4.42 27.65
C TRP A 248 6.70 3.47 27.53
N ASN A 249 7.79 3.82 28.26
CA ASN A 249 8.95 2.96 28.37
C ASN A 249 8.95 2.20 29.71
N PHE A 250 8.66 0.92 29.66
CA PHE A 250 8.73 0.07 30.85
C PHE A 250 10.19 -0.25 31.25
N GLU A 251 11.17 -0.05 30.39
CA GLU A 251 12.58 -0.31 30.68
C GLU A 251 13.22 0.81 31.50
N GLU A 252 12.71 2.01 31.35
CA GLU A 252 13.13 3.20 32.08
C GLU A 252 11.91 3.94 32.63
N PRO A 253 11.17 3.32 33.58
CA PRO A 253 10.01 3.96 34.17
C PRO A 253 10.51 5.07 35.10
N ASP A 254 10.57 6.31 34.62
CA ASP A 254 10.90 7.44 35.49
C ASP A 254 9.74 7.72 36.44
N LEU A 255 9.93 7.39 37.71
CA LEU A 255 8.98 7.67 38.77
C LEU A 255 8.88 9.17 39.12
N THR A 256 9.77 10.00 38.59
CA THR A 256 9.82 11.45 38.87
C THR A 256 9.04 12.29 37.86
N GLY A 257 8.42 11.69 36.85
CA GLY A 257 7.52 12.37 35.90
C GLY A 257 8.22 13.02 34.72
N SER A 258 9.49 12.74 34.47
CA SER A 258 10.23 13.28 33.32
C SER A 258 10.26 12.35 32.10
N SER A 259 9.62 11.19 32.17
CA SER A 259 9.51 10.28 31.03
C SER A 259 8.07 9.89 30.81
N PRO A 260 7.43 10.48 29.83
CA PRO A 260 7.20 9.75 28.61
C PRO A 260 8.01 10.39 27.49
N LEU A 261 8.49 9.55 26.58
CA LEU A 261 9.05 10.05 25.34
C LEU A 261 7.94 10.78 24.58
N GLU A 262 8.02 12.09 24.57
CA GLU A 262 7.16 12.93 23.76
C GLU A 262 7.92 13.33 22.51
N SER A 263 7.31 13.13 21.39
CA SER A 263 7.81 13.65 20.12
C SER A 263 6.79 14.62 19.56
N GLU A 264 7.24 15.83 19.31
CA GLU A 264 6.40 16.93 18.85
C GLU A 264 6.95 17.50 17.55
N LYS A 265 6.06 17.78 16.62
CA LYS A 265 6.34 18.52 15.40
C LYS A 265 5.31 19.60 15.21
N ASP A 266 5.78 20.84 15.21
CA ASP A 266 4.99 22.00 14.84
C ASP A 266 5.20 22.37 13.37
N SER A 267 4.09 22.62 12.66
CA SER A 267 4.17 23.30 11.38
C SER A 267 4.08 24.80 11.62
N THR A 268 5.12 25.53 11.24
CA THR A 268 5.20 26.99 11.39
C THR A 268 4.29 27.79 10.45
N SER A 269 3.42 27.15 9.69
CA SER A 269 2.54 27.82 8.73
C SER A 269 1.21 28.25 9.36
N GLY A 270 1.23 29.38 10.08
CA GLY A 270 0.14 30.36 10.13
C GLY A 270 -1.26 29.92 10.56
N SER A 271 -1.44 28.80 11.23
CA SER A 271 -2.72 28.50 11.87
C SER A 271 -2.80 29.29 13.19
N PRO A 272 -3.78 30.18 13.36
CA PRO A 272 -3.92 30.98 14.59
C PRO A 272 -4.36 30.14 15.80
N VAL A 273 -4.70 28.87 15.60
CA VAL A 273 -5.06 27.93 16.64
C VAL A 273 -4.20 26.69 16.42
N ALA A 274 -3.41 26.31 17.42
CA ALA A 274 -2.69 25.04 17.42
C ALA A 274 -3.71 23.90 17.50
N LEU A 275 -4.20 23.44 16.35
CA LEU A 275 -4.99 22.23 16.25
C LEU A 275 -4.01 21.08 16.42
N GLU A 276 -3.97 20.49 17.60
CA GLU A 276 -3.07 19.40 17.95
C GLU A 276 -3.72 18.04 17.69
N ILE A 277 -2.96 17.12 17.10
CA ILE A 277 -3.23 15.70 17.11
C ILE A 277 -2.36 15.10 18.21
N TYR A 278 -2.98 14.63 19.28
CA TYR A 278 -2.32 13.88 20.34
C TYR A 278 -2.69 12.41 20.23
N ASP A 279 -1.67 11.53 20.26
CA ASP A 279 -1.88 10.08 20.17
C ASP A 279 -1.02 9.33 21.19
N TYR A 280 -1.64 8.30 21.79
CA TYR A 280 -1.04 7.36 22.72
C TYR A 280 -1.68 5.97 22.55
N PRO A 281 -0.90 4.91 22.44
CA PRO A 281 0.56 4.85 22.37
C PRO A 281 1.08 5.33 21.01
N GLY A 282 2.21 6.04 21.03
CA GLY A 282 2.84 6.59 19.83
C GLY A 282 3.51 5.56 18.92
N GLN A 283 3.58 4.32 19.39
CA GLN A 283 4.12 3.15 18.68
C GLN A 283 5.56 3.32 18.18
N PHE A 284 6.40 4.03 18.91
CA PHE A 284 7.80 4.20 18.60
C PHE A 284 8.70 3.50 19.63
N SER A 285 9.89 3.11 19.17
CA SER A 285 10.87 2.48 20.05
C SER A 285 11.58 3.52 20.93
N ILE A 286 11.92 3.09 22.13
CA ILE A 286 12.55 3.89 23.15
C ILE A 286 14.02 4.17 22.83
N ALA A 287 14.64 3.28 22.08
CA ALA A 287 16.08 3.23 21.94
C ALA A 287 16.66 4.23 20.93
N ALA A 288 15.84 5.06 20.26
CA ALA A 288 16.35 5.82 19.13
C ALA A 288 15.55 7.08 18.80
N PRO A 289 16.01 7.89 17.84
CA PRO A 289 15.34 9.07 17.32
C PRO A 289 13.98 8.79 16.65
N ASP A 290 13.45 7.57 16.80
CA ASP A 290 12.26 7.03 16.14
C ASP A 290 11.01 7.89 16.38
N GLY A 291 10.78 8.33 17.60
CA GLY A 291 9.60 9.12 17.93
C GLY A 291 9.52 10.44 17.15
N LYS A 292 10.66 11.12 16.95
CA LYS A 292 10.71 12.35 16.16
C LYS A 292 10.45 12.09 14.69
N THR A 293 11.00 11.02 14.16
CA THR A 293 10.76 10.59 12.76
C THR A 293 9.29 10.28 12.54
N ARG A 294 8.66 9.51 13.44
CA ARG A 294 7.23 9.20 13.36
C ARG A 294 6.34 10.42 13.49
N ALA A 295 6.65 11.35 14.39
CA ALA A 295 5.90 12.61 14.48
C ALA A 295 6.05 13.46 13.22
N ASN A 296 7.24 13.50 12.60
CA ASN A 296 7.46 14.15 11.32
C ASN A 296 6.62 13.53 10.20
N VAL A 297 6.68 12.20 10.05
CA VAL A 297 5.88 11.45 9.06
C VAL A 297 4.39 11.74 9.26
N ARG A 298 3.91 11.69 10.51
CA ARG A 298 2.51 11.97 10.81
C ARG A 298 2.11 13.40 10.48
N MET A 299 2.98 14.38 10.77
CA MET A 299 2.76 15.76 10.38
C MET A 299 2.69 15.94 8.86
N GLU A 300 3.64 15.33 8.12
CA GLU A 300 3.65 15.38 6.65
C GLU A 300 2.41 14.72 6.05
N GLN A 301 1.92 13.62 6.62
CA GLN A 301 0.65 13.00 6.24
C GLN A 301 -0.52 13.98 6.36
N VAL A 302 -0.59 14.72 7.45
CA VAL A 302 -1.64 15.71 7.70
C VAL A 302 -1.49 16.91 6.76
N GLN A 303 -0.28 17.42 6.61
CA GLN A 303 0.01 18.59 5.77
C GLN A 303 -0.16 18.31 4.27
N GLY A 304 -0.01 17.06 3.85
CA GLY A 304 -0.26 16.62 2.46
C GLY A 304 -1.66 16.96 1.96
N GLY A 305 -2.66 16.98 2.84
CA GLY A 305 -4.03 17.38 2.50
C GLY A 305 -4.29 18.89 2.51
N LYS A 306 -3.31 19.72 2.91
CA LYS A 306 -3.50 21.15 3.05
C LYS A 306 -3.69 21.85 1.70
N ARG A 307 -2.82 21.57 0.74
CA ARG A 307 -2.87 22.17 -0.60
C ARG A 307 -2.92 21.09 -1.66
N VAL A 308 -4.05 20.99 -2.32
CA VAL A 308 -4.32 19.95 -3.33
C VAL A 308 -4.81 20.58 -4.61
N ALA A 309 -4.29 20.13 -5.73
CA ALA A 309 -4.74 20.49 -7.07
C ALA A 309 -5.62 19.38 -7.64
N ASN A 310 -6.81 19.71 -8.11
CA ASN A 310 -7.68 18.83 -8.87
C ASN A 310 -7.79 19.35 -10.29
N GLY A 311 -7.71 18.49 -11.27
CA GLY A 311 -7.76 18.93 -12.64
C GLY A 311 -8.25 17.87 -13.61
N GLU A 312 -8.35 18.29 -14.86
CA GLU A 312 -8.73 17.49 -16.01
C GLU A 312 -7.71 17.69 -17.11
N ALA A 313 -7.34 16.63 -17.80
CA ALA A 313 -6.40 16.66 -18.91
C ALA A 313 -6.78 15.64 -20.00
N ASN A 314 -6.18 15.85 -21.17
CA ASN A 314 -6.30 14.92 -22.28
C ASN A 314 -4.97 14.18 -22.56
N SER A 315 -4.10 14.07 -21.52
CA SER A 315 -2.78 13.43 -21.63
C SER A 315 -2.83 11.98 -21.19
N PRO A 316 -2.68 11.00 -22.08
CA PRO A 316 -2.60 9.58 -21.70
C PRO A 316 -1.31 9.23 -20.94
N ARG A 317 -0.32 10.13 -20.89
CA ARG A 317 0.94 9.96 -20.16
C ARG A 317 0.83 10.23 -18.66
N PHE A 318 -0.31 10.77 -18.19
CA PHE A 318 -0.50 11.00 -16.76
C PHE A 318 -0.53 9.67 -16.02
N ALA A 319 0.35 9.54 -15.02
CA ALA A 319 0.45 8.36 -14.16
C ALA A 319 0.78 8.79 -12.74
N ALA A 320 0.21 8.15 -11.74
CA ALA A 320 0.47 8.45 -10.34
C ALA A 320 1.97 8.30 -10.01
N GLY A 321 2.47 9.19 -9.17
CA GLY A 321 3.89 9.23 -8.81
C GLY A 321 4.79 9.98 -9.79
N HIS A 322 4.27 10.47 -10.92
CA HIS A 322 5.04 11.25 -11.90
C HIS A 322 4.85 12.74 -11.73
N ILE A 323 5.85 13.49 -12.18
CA ILE A 323 5.86 14.96 -12.14
C ILE A 323 5.49 15.52 -13.50
N PHE A 324 4.54 16.47 -13.51
CA PHE A 324 4.33 17.37 -14.64
C PHE A 324 4.57 18.82 -14.26
N GLU A 325 4.92 19.64 -15.26
CA GLU A 325 5.07 21.09 -15.14
C GLU A 325 3.94 21.77 -15.90
N LEU A 326 3.03 22.43 -15.16
CA LEU A 326 1.97 23.22 -15.75
C LEU A 326 2.54 24.52 -16.31
N SER A 327 2.06 24.95 -17.47
CA SER A 327 2.49 26.19 -18.09
C SER A 327 1.40 26.90 -18.87
N GLY A 328 1.43 28.21 -18.85
CA GLY A 328 0.50 29.06 -19.63
C GLY A 328 -0.88 29.21 -19.01
N HIS A 329 -1.02 28.96 -17.73
CA HIS A 329 -2.27 29.24 -17.02
C HIS A 329 -2.47 30.76 -16.85
N TYR A 330 -3.71 31.23 -16.91
CA TYR A 330 -4.03 32.65 -16.75
C TYR A 330 -3.63 33.22 -15.38
N ARG A 331 -3.54 32.35 -14.35
CA ARG A 331 -2.94 32.65 -13.06
C ARG A 331 -1.53 32.06 -13.06
N SER A 332 -0.53 32.89 -13.19
CA SER A 332 0.88 32.47 -13.27
C SER A 332 1.41 31.80 -11.99
N ASP A 333 0.75 32.01 -10.84
CA ASP A 333 1.09 31.35 -9.59
C ASP A 333 0.73 29.86 -9.58
N LEU A 334 -0.07 29.39 -10.55
CA LEU A 334 -0.36 27.99 -10.77
C LEU A 334 0.60 27.32 -11.78
N ASP A 335 1.40 28.10 -12.51
CA ASP A 335 2.46 27.55 -13.38
C ASP A 335 3.60 27.01 -12.51
N ALA A 336 3.49 25.74 -12.14
CA ALA A 336 4.37 25.07 -11.18
C ALA A 336 4.53 23.59 -11.53
N LYS A 337 5.41 22.91 -10.78
CA LYS A 337 5.57 21.46 -10.86
C LYS A 337 4.66 20.79 -9.85
N TYR A 338 3.97 19.77 -10.31
CA TYR A 338 3.04 18.97 -9.53
C TYR A 338 3.39 17.50 -9.60
N VAL A 339 3.21 16.78 -8.49
CA VAL A 339 3.24 15.32 -8.43
C VAL A 339 1.81 14.80 -8.55
N LEU A 340 1.57 13.92 -9.51
CA LEU A 340 0.28 13.23 -9.67
C LEU A 340 0.11 12.22 -8.54
N VAL A 341 -0.94 12.39 -7.74
CA VAL A 341 -1.27 11.49 -6.61
C VAL A 341 -2.26 10.44 -7.05
N GLU A 342 -3.30 10.87 -7.79
CA GLU A 342 -4.33 10.00 -8.35
C GLU A 342 -4.63 10.41 -9.78
N VAL A 343 -4.88 9.44 -10.65
CA VAL A 343 -5.31 9.65 -12.03
C VAL A 343 -6.44 8.69 -12.35
N TYR A 344 -7.52 9.24 -12.90
CA TYR A 344 -8.69 8.50 -13.36
C TYR A 344 -8.78 8.61 -14.88
N HIS A 345 -8.49 7.53 -15.56
CA HIS A 345 -8.51 7.46 -17.03
C HIS A 345 -9.87 7.06 -17.54
N ARG A 346 -10.33 7.71 -18.60
CA ARG A 346 -11.54 7.34 -19.33
C ARG A 346 -11.30 7.40 -20.82
N ILE A 347 -11.69 6.37 -21.49
CA ILE A 347 -11.65 6.27 -22.93
C ILE A 347 -12.98 5.70 -23.40
N ALA A 348 -13.54 6.33 -24.41
CA ALA A 348 -14.74 5.86 -25.09
C ALA A 348 -14.56 5.99 -26.61
N ALA A 349 -15.03 5.01 -27.35
CA ALA A 349 -15.02 5.08 -28.81
C ALA A 349 -15.82 6.29 -29.31
N ALA A 350 -15.29 6.98 -30.30
CA ALA A 350 -15.92 8.14 -30.93
C ALA A 350 -16.83 7.77 -32.12
N GLY A 351 -17.16 6.50 -32.25
CA GLY A 351 -17.98 5.93 -33.32
C GLY A 351 -18.17 4.44 -33.09
N ASP A 352 -18.41 3.68 -34.15
CA ASP A 352 -18.53 2.23 -34.07
C ASP A 352 -17.18 1.63 -33.59
N ALA A 353 -17.23 0.96 -32.45
CA ALA A 353 -16.13 0.14 -31.97
C ALA A 353 -16.11 -1.17 -32.82
N GLY A 354 -14.93 -1.77 -32.94
CA GLY A 354 -14.81 -3.07 -33.62
C GLY A 354 -13.87 -3.06 -34.82
N HIS A 355 -13.04 -2.02 -34.96
CA HIS A 355 -11.97 -1.91 -35.93
C HIS A 355 -10.63 -1.54 -35.28
N GLU A 356 -9.52 -2.03 -35.85
CA GLU A 356 -8.16 -1.68 -35.37
C GLU A 356 -7.87 -0.18 -35.40
N ASP A 357 -8.52 0.56 -36.31
CA ASP A 357 -8.34 2.01 -36.49
C ASP A 357 -9.36 2.85 -35.71
N THR A 358 -10.09 2.26 -34.76
CA THR A 358 -11.05 2.99 -33.93
C THR A 358 -10.34 4.12 -33.17
N VAL A 359 -10.86 5.34 -33.36
CA VAL A 359 -10.36 6.54 -32.65
C VAL A 359 -11.17 6.74 -31.41
N PHE A 360 -10.48 7.00 -30.30
CA PHE A 360 -11.08 7.18 -28.99
C PHE A 360 -10.91 8.62 -28.53
N GLY A 361 -11.93 9.14 -27.87
CA GLY A 361 -11.78 10.31 -27.02
C GLY A 361 -11.13 9.90 -25.70
N TYR A 362 -9.98 10.50 -25.38
CA TYR A 362 -9.29 10.30 -24.11
C TYR A 362 -9.54 11.48 -23.18
N HIS A 363 -9.82 11.18 -21.94
CA HIS A 363 -9.97 12.15 -20.86
C HIS A 363 -9.46 11.56 -19.56
N CYS A 364 -8.75 12.35 -18.76
CA CYS A 364 -8.41 11.98 -17.41
C CYS A 364 -8.71 13.09 -16.40
N GLU A 365 -9.17 12.67 -15.23
CA GLU A 365 -9.26 13.50 -14.04
C GLU A 365 -8.07 13.18 -13.15
N PHE A 366 -7.49 14.16 -12.50
CA PHE A 366 -6.33 13.94 -11.64
C PHE A 366 -6.39 14.72 -10.34
N VAL A 367 -5.74 14.15 -9.33
CA VAL A 367 -5.39 14.82 -8.06
C VAL A 367 -3.87 14.93 -8.01
N ALA A 368 -3.38 16.12 -7.73
CA ALA A 368 -1.95 16.38 -7.66
C ALA A 368 -1.60 17.26 -6.45
N GLN A 369 -0.36 17.19 -6.04
CA GLN A 369 0.20 18.04 -5.00
C GLN A 369 1.33 18.90 -5.58
N PRO A 370 1.50 20.16 -5.13
CA PRO A 370 2.69 20.93 -5.47
C PRO A 370 3.95 20.19 -5.07
N ARG A 371 4.96 20.27 -5.91
CA ARG A 371 6.22 19.56 -5.72
C ARG A 371 6.89 19.80 -4.37
N GLU A 372 6.71 20.96 -3.79
CA GLU A 372 7.31 21.36 -2.51
C GLU A 372 6.69 20.63 -1.31
N VAL A 373 5.52 20.01 -1.50
CA VAL A 373 4.82 19.26 -0.46
C VAL A 373 5.27 17.82 -0.49
N GLN A 374 5.89 17.34 0.58
CA GLN A 374 6.26 15.94 0.70
C GLN A 374 5.00 15.08 0.76
N PHE A 375 4.87 14.16 -0.20
CA PHE A 375 3.78 13.19 -0.16
C PHE A 375 4.02 12.11 0.90
N ARG A 376 2.98 11.85 1.68
CA ARG A 376 2.90 10.71 2.60
C ARG A 376 1.52 10.09 2.50
N ALA A 377 1.46 8.80 2.26
CA ALA A 377 0.19 8.10 2.24
C ALA A 377 -0.45 8.08 3.63
N LEU A 378 -1.75 8.36 3.68
CA LEU A 378 -2.53 8.20 4.91
C LEU A 378 -2.74 6.70 5.21
N PRO A 379 -2.76 6.30 6.49
CA PRO A 379 -3.11 4.94 6.85
C PRO A 379 -4.48 4.54 6.27
N ARG A 380 -4.55 3.40 5.58
CA ARG A 380 -5.79 2.93 4.93
C ARG A 380 -6.84 2.40 5.90
N GLY A 381 -6.40 1.99 7.07
CA GLY A 381 -7.28 1.42 8.08
C GLY A 381 -6.58 1.30 9.42
N PRO A 382 -7.32 0.92 10.47
CA PRO A 382 -6.72 0.69 11.77
C PRO A 382 -5.79 -0.53 11.72
N LYS A 383 -4.72 -0.48 12.52
CA LYS A 383 -3.89 -1.65 12.79
C LYS A 383 -4.76 -2.81 13.30
N PRO A 384 -4.49 -4.07 12.90
CA PRO A 384 -5.22 -5.22 13.42
C PRO A 384 -5.22 -5.26 14.95
N ARG A 385 -6.33 -5.65 15.54
CA ARG A 385 -6.46 -5.76 16.99
C ARG A 385 -6.86 -7.17 17.39
N ILE A 386 -6.31 -7.62 18.51
CA ILE A 386 -6.69 -8.87 19.18
C ILE A 386 -7.60 -8.50 20.35
N PRO A 387 -8.92 -8.65 20.21
CA PRO A 387 -9.85 -8.34 21.28
C PRO A 387 -9.85 -9.47 22.32
N GLY A 388 -9.25 -9.25 23.46
CA GLY A 388 -9.22 -10.24 24.54
C GLY A 388 -7.87 -10.94 24.67
N VAL A 389 -7.90 -12.20 25.12
CA VAL A 389 -6.70 -12.97 25.42
C VAL A 389 -6.53 -14.13 24.44
N GLN A 390 -5.27 -14.58 24.31
CA GLN A 390 -4.92 -15.82 23.63
C GLN A 390 -4.07 -16.68 24.55
N THR A 391 -3.85 -17.95 24.20
CA THR A 391 -2.89 -18.78 24.89
C THR A 391 -1.65 -19.02 24.03
N ALA A 392 -0.52 -19.24 24.68
CA ALA A 392 0.75 -19.54 24.05
C ALA A 392 1.56 -20.49 24.95
N LEU A 393 2.52 -21.19 24.35
CA LEU A 393 3.47 -22.01 25.09
C LEU A 393 4.73 -21.20 25.40
N VAL A 394 5.23 -21.33 26.62
CA VAL A 394 6.53 -20.80 26.98
C VAL A 394 7.61 -21.70 26.34
N VAL A 395 8.59 -21.08 25.71
CA VAL A 395 9.66 -21.78 24.99
C VAL A 395 11.03 -21.30 25.46
N GLY A 396 12.04 -22.14 25.22
CA GLY A 396 13.43 -21.87 25.58
C GLY A 396 14.35 -22.99 25.12
N PRO A 397 15.63 -22.93 25.46
CA PRO A 397 16.63 -23.92 25.09
C PRO A 397 16.27 -25.30 25.60
N LYS A 398 16.64 -26.32 24.83
CA LYS A 398 16.38 -27.72 25.17
C LYS A 398 17.14 -28.11 26.45
N GLY A 399 16.41 -28.64 27.43
CA GLY A 399 16.97 -29.13 28.69
C GLY A 399 16.96 -28.12 29.84
N GLU A 400 16.50 -26.90 29.60
CA GLU A 400 16.23 -25.92 30.65
C GLU A 400 14.78 -26.00 31.11
N GLU A 401 14.54 -25.75 32.38
CA GLU A 401 13.17 -25.67 32.96
C GLU A 401 12.63 -24.24 32.92
N ILE A 402 13.49 -23.26 33.13
CA ILE A 402 13.17 -21.84 33.18
C ILE A 402 14.14 -21.11 32.27
N HIS A 403 13.61 -20.28 31.38
CA HIS A 403 14.40 -19.42 30.50
C HIS A 403 13.82 -18.03 30.50
N THR A 404 14.52 -17.11 31.11
CA THR A 404 14.12 -15.69 31.24
C THR A 404 15.30 -14.78 30.99
N ASP A 405 14.99 -13.55 30.64
CA ASP A 405 15.98 -12.48 30.65
C ASP A 405 16.17 -11.90 32.07
N ASP A 406 17.01 -10.85 32.18
CA ASP A 406 17.30 -10.18 33.45
C ASP A 406 16.10 -9.49 34.11
N ARG A 407 15.00 -9.32 33.34
CA ARG A 407 13.75 -8.71 33.79
C ARG A 407 12.63 -9.74 34.02
N GLY A 408 12.96 -11.03 33.94
CA GLY A 408 11.99 -12.12 34.11
C GLY A 408 10.97 -12.22 32.96
N ARG A 409 11.29 -11.69 31.79
CA ARG A 409 10.47 -11.87 30.58
C ARG A 409 10.68 -13.28 30.03
N VAL A 410 9.69 -13.79 29.33
CA VAL A 410 9.69 -15.14 28.72
C VAL A 410 9.53 -15.08 27.22
N LEU A 411 9.95 -16.13 26.55
CA LEU A 411 9.75 -16.31 25.14
C LEU A 411 8.53 -17.20 24.91
N LEU A 412 7.71 -16.83 23.93
CA LEU A 412 6.44 -17.51 23.66
C LEU A 412 6.41 -18.13 22.28
N LYS A 413 5.59 -19.16 22.11
CA LYS A 413 5.16 -19.74 20.84
C LYS A 413 3.64 -19.70 20.78
N PHE A 414 3.10 -18.84 19.95
CA PHE A 414 1.65 -18.78 19.72
C PHE A 414 1.19 -19.99 18.89
N HIS A 415 -0.03 -20.48 19.14
CA HIS A 415 -0.58 -21.63 18.42
C HIS A 415 -0.79 -21.38 16.93
N TRP A 416 -0.96 -20.15 16.50
CA TRP A 416 -1.10 -19.75 15.09
C TRP A 416 0.24 -19.55 14.37
N ASP A 417 1.36 -19.48 15.11
CA ASP A 417 2.66 -19.30 14.50
C ASP A 417 3.16 -20.61 13.86
N ARG A 418 3.29 -20.58 12.53
CA ARG A 418 3.71 -21.73 11.71
C ARG A 418 5.22 -21.88 11.57
N ALA A 419 6.02 -20.99 12.13
CA ALA A 419 7.47 -21.13 12.09
C ALA A 419 7.88 -22.52 12.61
N PRO A 420 8.71 -23.28 11.88
CA PRO A 420 8.98 -24.69 12.20
C PRO A 420 9.73 -24.87 13.52
N ASP A 421 10.43 -23.86 13.97
CA ASP A 421 11.33 -23.99 15.11
C ASP A 421 10.73 -23.42 16.40
N ARG A 422 10.67 -24.26 17.44
CA ARG A 422 10.57 -23.80 18.82
C ARG A 422 11.76 -22.87 19.20
N GLU A 423 12.80 -22.84 18.38
CA GLU A 423 14.02 -22.06 18.53
C GLU A 423 13.91 -20.61 17.99
N LYS A 424 12.83 -20.27 17.26
CA LYS A 424 12.50 -18.89 16.87
C LYS A 424 11.26 -18.42 17.62
N PRO A 425 11.39 -18.13 18.90
CA PRO A 425 10.29 -17.66 19.74
C PRO A 425 9.91 -16.22 19.38
N THR A 426 8.91 -15.70 20.06
CA THR A 426 8.60 -14.26 20.10
C THR A 426 9.79 -13.45 20.61
N ALA A 427 9.68 -12.12 20.56
CA ALA A 427 10.49 -11.27 21.44
C ALA A 427 10.21 -11.58 22.92
N TRP A 428 11.05 -11.08 23.80
CA TRP A 428 10.88 -11.19 25.25
C TRP A 428 9.57 -10.53 25.69
N VAL A 429 8.68 -11.31 26.29
CA VAL A 429 7.34 -10.89 26.72
C VAL A 429 7.30 -10.76 28.24
N ARG A 430 6.83 -9.63 28.73
CA ARG A 430 6.68 -9.37 30.17
C ARG A 430 5.67 -10.32 30.79
N VAL A 431 5.89 -10.68 32.05
CA VAL A 431 5.00 -11.53 32.84
C VAL A 431 4.40 -10.73 33.99
N ALA A 432 3.10 -10.64 34.05
CA ALA A 432 2.38 -10.01 35.16
C ALA A 432 2.62 -10.80 36.46
N GLN A 433 2.94 -10.09 37.55
CA GLN A 433 3.11 -10.66 38.87
C GLN A 433 1.89 -10.37 39.73
N LEU A 434 1.58 -11.28 40.65
CA LEU A 434 0.46 -11.11 41.58
C LEU A 434 0.63 -9.87 42.46
N TRP A 435 1.84 -9.54 42.80
CA TRP A 435 2.20 -8.42 43.63
C TRP A 435 3.64 -8.02 43.34
N GLY A 436 3.87 -6.77 43.00
CA GLY A 436 5.18 -6.27 42.66
C GLY A 436 5.29 -4.77 42.85
N SER A 437 6.45 -4.34 43.31
CA SER A 437 6.87 -2.94 43.42
C SER A 437 8.38 -2.85 43.32
N THR A 438 8.94 -1.66 43.49
CA THR A 438 10.39 -1.46 43.58
C THR A 438 10.95 -2.23 44.79
N ASP A 439 11.89 -3.12 44.55
CA ASP A 439 12.64 -3.91 45.53
C ASP A 439 11.85 -4.94 46.35
N TRP A 440 10.56 -5.19 46.04
CA TRP A 440 9.76 -6.23 46.72
C TRP A 440 8.58 -6.73 45.90
N GLY A 441 8.10 -7.95 46.21
CA GLY A 441 6.96 -8.57 45.55
C GLY A 441 7.02 -10.09 45.55
N ALA A 442 6.00 -10.69 44.94
CA ALA A 442 5.97 -12.12 44.64
C ALA A 442 6.38 -12.31 43.17
N PHE A 443 7.33 -13.20 42.92
CA PHE A 443 7.88 -13.41 41.60
C PHE A 443 7.64 -14.86 41.15
N PHE A 444 6.76 -15.06 40.19
CA PHE A 444 6.40 -16.37 39.66
C PHE A 444 6.77 -16.42 38.18
N LEU A 445 7.67 -17.31 37.82
CA LEU A 445 8.12 -17.50 36.45
C LEU A 445 7.44 -18.73 35.81
N PRO A 446 6.74 -18.55 34.68
CA PRO A 446 6.27 -19.68 33.91
C PRO A 446 7.46 -20.51 33.42
N ARG A 447 7.33 -21.83 33.48
CA ARG A 447 8.36 -22.78 33.01
C ARG A 447 8.20 -23.06 31.52
N ILE A 448 9.27 -23.51 30.90
CA ILE A 448 9.23 -24.01 29.52
C ILE A 448 8.16 -25.11 29.41
N ASP A 449 7.45 -25.15 28.28
CA ASP A 449 6.30 -26.02 27.98
C ASP A 449 5.01 -25.70 28.79
N GLN A 450 5.00 -24.73 29.66
CA GLN A 450 3.74 -24.26 30.27
C GLN A 450 2.92 -23.42 29.32
N GLU A 451 1.60 -23.60 29.35
CA GLU A 451 0.64 -22.77 28.66
C GLU A 451 0.32 -21.52 29.49
N VAL A 452 0.41 -20.36 28.86
CA VAL A 452 0.17 -19.06 29.46
C VAL A 452 -0.95 -18.33 28.77
N ILE A 453 -1.64 -17.48 29.52
CA ILE A 453 -2.65 -16.55 29.01
C ILE A 453 -1.93 -15.26 28.63
N VAL A 454 -2.11 -14.81 27.39
CA VAL A 454 -1.51 -13.61 26.85
C VAL A 454 -2.59 -12.59 26.53
N ALA A 455 -2.52 -11.43 27.16
CA ALA A 455 -3.25 -10.23 26.77
C ALA A 455 -2.40 -9.37 25.84
N PHE A 456 -3.02 -8.42 25.19
CA PHE A 456 -2.35 -7.49 24.28
C PHE A 456 -2.69 -6.06 24.70
N GLU A 457 -1.68 -5.23 24.95
CA GLU A 457 -1.91 -3.84 25.36
C GLU A 457 -2.67 -3.10 24.26
N ASP A 458 -3.81 -2.51 24.60
CA ASP A 458 -4.76 -1.90 23.65
C ASP A 458 -5.21 -2.81 22.49
N GLY A 459 -5.03 -4.12 22.64
CA GLY A 459 -5.28 -5.10 21.59
C GLY A 459 -4.20 -5.15 20.50
N ASP A 460 -3.08 -4.47 20.67
CA ASP A 460 -1.99 -4.43 19.68
C ASP A 460 -1.24 -5.78 19.62
N PRO A 461 -1.26 -6.50 18.49
CA PRO A 461 -0.53 -7.76 18.34
C PRO A 461 0.97 -7.65 18.64
N ASP A 462 1.55 -6.46 18.48
CA ASP A 462 2.97 -6.21 18.72
C ASP A 462 3.31 -6.01 20.20
N ARG A 463 2.28 -5.98 21.10
CA ARG A 463 2.43 -5.69 22.53
C ARG A 463 1.85 -6.78 23.42
N PRO A 464 2.37 -8.02 23.32
CA PRO A 464 1.90 -9.12 24.18
C PRO A 464 2.34 -8.94 25.64
N LEU A 465 1.49 -9.40 26.57
CA LEU A 465 1.74 -9.41 28.00
C LEU A 465 1.19 -10.72 28.59
N VAL A 466 2.02 -11.53 29.24
CA VAL A 466 1.54 -12.71 29.96
C VAL A 466 0.83 -12.27 31.22
N VAL A 467 -0.45 -12.65 31.35
CA VAL A 467 -1.31 -12.26 32.49
C VAL A 467 -1.70 -13.42 33.41
N GLY A 468 -1.33 -14.64 33.04
CA GLY A 468 -1.61 -15.82 33.86
C GLY A 468 -1.14 -17.11 33.21
N THR A 469 -1.38 -18.22 33.90
CA THR A 469 -1.11 -19.58 33.41
C THR A 469 -2.39 -20.37 33.38
N VAL A 470 -2.47 -21.38 32.50
CA VAL A 470 -3.59 -22.32 32.44
C VAL A 470 -3.16 -23.72 32.70
N SER A 471 -4.03 -24.48 33.34
CA SER A 471 -3.83 -25.90 33.52
C SER A 471 -4.25 -26.65 32.26
N VAL A 472 -3.37 -27.48 31.73
CA VAL A 472 -3.68 -28.41 30.64
C VAL A 472 -3.92 -29.83 31.18
N SER A 473 -4.69 -30.62 30.47
CA SER A 473 -5.20 -31.94 30.93
C SER A 473 -4.13 -32.92 31.42
N TYR A 474 -2.87 -32.76 31.01
CA TYR A 474 -1.77 -33.62 31.43
C TYR A 474 -0.90 -33.02 32.56
N THR A 475 -1.11 -31.78 32.97
CA THR A 475 -0.29 -31.11 33.99
C THR A 475 -0.85 -31.17 35.40
N HIS A 476 -2.14 -31.49 35.57
CA HIS A 476 -2.82 -31.45 36.89
C HIS A 476 -3.52 -32.73 37.33
N LEU A 477 -3.44 -33.83 36.58
CA LEU A 477 -4.20 -35.03 36.87
C LEU A 477 -3.43 -36.18 37.51
N THR A 478 -2.31 -35.89 38.13
CA THR A 478 -1.76 -36.75 39.16
C THR A 478 -1.91 -36.09 40.53
N LEU A 479 -3.14 -35.83 40.96
CA LEU A 479 -3.38 -35.87 42.38
C LEU A 479 -2.99 -37.29 42.80
N PRO A 480 -2.06 -37.48 43.76
CA PRO A 480 -1.84 -38.77 44.32
C PRO A 480 -3.18 -39.27 44.86
N THR A 481 -3.77 -40.24 44.19
CA THR A 481 -4.83 -41.00 44.82
C THR A 481 -4.15 -41.76 45.94
N ASN A 482 -4.09 -41.15 47.11
CA ASN A 482 -3.92 -41.90 48.34
C ASN A 482 -5.15 -42.82 48.48
N ARG A 483 -5.02 -44.01 47.90
CA ARG A 483 -5.76 -45.17 48.37
C ARG A 483 -5.02 -45.64 49.61
N GLU A 484 -5.34 -45.07 50.73
CA GLU A 484 -5.20 -45.79 51.99
C GLU A 484 -6.51 -46.52 52.26
N VAL A 485 -6.40 -47.81 52.32
CA VAL A 485 -7.38 -48.77 52.80
C VAL A 485 -7.51 -48.64 54.32
#